data_a3a1d60c698225ce8343ffd99887a6bb
#
_entry.id   a3a1d60c698225ce8343ffd99887a6bb
#
_cell.length_a   1.000
_cell.length_b   1.000
_cell.length_c   1.000
_cell.angle_alpha   90.00
_cell.angle_beta   90.00
_cell.angle_gamma   90.00
#
_symmetry.space_group_name_H-M   'P 1'
#
loop_
_entity.id
_entity.type
_entity.pdbx_description
1 polymer ?
#
loop_
_entity_poly.entity_id
_entity_poly.type
_entity_poly.pdbx_seq_one_letter_code
_entity_poly.pdbx_strand_id
1 'polypeptide(L)'
;MEYNKLVRDRIPEIIAEDNREPKTRILGEEEYVTELERKLREECEEVIAAGDGDSAEHRLEELGDVLEVMLALAKIDHFGLDDIAFAAEQKRKKRGGFDKRIYLIED
;
A
#
# COMPACT_ATOMS: atom_id res chain seq x y z
N MET A 1 -5.16 1.55 -24.84
CA MET A 1 -4.02 1.72 -23.92
C MET A 1 -3.87 0.50 -23.03
N GLU A 2 -2.67 0.01 -22.92
CA GLU A 2 -2.38 -1.16 -22.08
C GLU A 2 -1.83 -0.75 -20.72
N TYR A 3 -2.33 -1.38 -19.67
CA TYR A 3 -1.92 -1.07 -18.30
C TYR A 3 -1.09 -2.19 -17.68
N ASN A 4 -1.51 -3.44 -17.87
CA ASN A 4 -0.84 -4.64 -17.34
C ASN A 4 -0.42 -4.48 -15.88
N LYS A 5 -1.40 -4.13 -15.04
CA LYS A 5 -1.15 -3.90 -13.61
C LYS A 5 -2.36 -4.32 -12.77
N LEU A 6 -2.10 -4.65 -11.52
CA LEU A 6 -3.14 -4.93 -10.56
C LEU A 6 -3.90 -3.64 -10.26
N VAL A 7 -5.22 -3.70 -10.24
CA VAL A 7 -6.08 -2.55 -9.94
C VAL A 7 -7.04 -2.90 -8.82
N ARG A 8 -7.61 -1.88 -8.19
CA ARG A 8 -8.64 -2.08 -7.17
C ARG A 8 -9.88 -2.71 -7.79
N ASP A 9 -10.63 -3.44 -7.00
CA ASP A 9 -11.75 -4.28 -7.45
C ASP A 9 -12.79 -3.57 -8.29
N ARG A 10 -13.06 -2.29 -8.00
CA ARG A 10 -14.09 -1.54 -8.71
C ARG A 10 -13.60 -0.78 -9.94
N ILE A 11 -12.31 -0.83 -10.23
CA ILE A 11 -11.77 -0.09 -11.38
C ILE A 11 -12.38 -0.54 -12.71
N PRO A 12 -12.55 -1.86 -12.99
CA PRO A 12 -13.21 -2.26 -14.24
C PRO A 12 -14.62 -1.70 -14.38
N GLU A 13 -15.38 -1.68 -13.29
CA GLU A 13 -16.72 -1.11 -13.24
C GLU A 13 -16.70 0.38 -13.56
N ILE A 14 -15.76 1.11 -12.99
CA ILE A 14 -15.60 2.55 -13.21
C ILE A 14 -15.25 2.83 -14.68
N ILE A 15 -14.36 2.02 -15.26
CA ILE A 15 -14.00 2.15 -16.68
C ILE A 15 -15.21 1.91 -17.57
N ALA A 16 -16.03 0.91 -17.25
CA ALA A 16 -17.24 0.58 -18.01
C ALA A 16 -18.26 1.71 -17.95
N GLU A 17 -18.38 2.39 -16.82
CA GLU A 17 -19.27 3.55 -16.65
C GLU A 17 -18.88 4.70 -17.59
N ASP A 18 -17.61 4.74 -18.00
CA ASP A 18 -17.06 5.76 -18.88
C ASP A 18 -17.13 5.34 -20.36
N ASN A 19 -17.99 4.39 -20.69
CA ASN A 19 -18.20 3.85 -22.03
C ASN A 19 -16.96 3.24 -22.68
N ARG A 20 -16.06 2.67 -21.87
CA ARG A 20 -14.90 1.92 -22.34
C ARG A 20 -15.07 0.47 -21.96
N GLU A 21 -14.35 -0.42 -22.64
CA GLU A 21 -14.42 -1.85 -22.36
C GLU A 21 -13.12 -2.31 -21.67
N PRO A 22 -13.18 -2.58 -20.37
CA PRO A 22 -11.98 -3.09 -19.71
C PRO A 22 -11.74 -4.55 -20.08
N LYS A 23 -10.48 -4.88 -20.33
CA LYS A 23 -10.07 -6.27 -20.47
C LYS A 23 -9.35 -6.65 -19.20
N THR A 24 -9.81 -7.68 -18.52
CA THR A 24 -9.26 -8.09 -17.24
C THR A 24 -9.03 -9.58 -17.20
N ARG A 25 -8.21 -10.01 -16.27
CA ARG A 25 -8.08 -11.41 -15.91
C ARG A 25 -7.85 -11.50 -14.41
N ILE A 26 -8.12 -12.64 -13.84
CA ILE A 26 -7.91 -12.88 -12.42
C ILE A 26 -6.57 -13.59 -12.26
N LEU A 27 -5.71 -13.04 -11.42
CA LEU A 27 -4.37 -13.58 -11.19
C LEU A 27 -4.41 -14.84 -10.33
N GLY A 28 -3.49 -15.76 -10.58
CA GLY A 28 -3.22 -16.84 -9.66
C GLY A 28 -2.50 -16.30 -8.42
N GLU A 29 -2.39 -17.12 -7.38
CA GLU A 29 -1.87 -16.67 -6.09
C GLU A 29 -0.45 -16.12 -6.16
N GLU A 30 0.45 -16.82 -6.83
CA GLU A 30 1.85 -16.41 -6.94
C GLU A 30 2.00 -15.07 -7.66
N GLU A 31 1.33 -14.92 -8.79
CA GLU A 31 1.36 -13.69 -9.56
C GLU A 31 0.70 -12.54 -8.78
N TYR A 32 -0.36 -12.83 -8.05
CA TYR A 32 -1.04 -11.86 -7.21
C TYR A 32 -0.09 -11.26 -6.16
N VAL A 33 0.66 -12.13 -5.46
CA VAL A 33 1.64 -11.67 -4.47
C VAL A 33 2.69 -10.77 -5.12
N THR A 34 3.22 -11.18 -6.26
CA THR A 34 4.22 -10.39 -7.00
C THR A 34 3.68 -9.02 -7.37
N GLU A 35 2.43 -8.96 -7.85
CA GLU A 35 1.82 -7.70 -8.25
C GLU A 35 1.46 -6.81 -7.05
N LEU A 36 1.09 -7.40 -5.92
CA LEU A 36 0.89 -6.64 -4.68
C LEU A 36 2.20 -6.03 -4.20
N GLU A 37 3.31 -6.77 -4.30
CA GLU A 37 4.63 -6.24 -3.92
C GLU A 37 5.03 -5.08 -4.82
N ARG A 38 4.75 -5.19 -6.10
CA ARG A 38 5.00 -4.09 -7.04
C ARG A 38 4.16 -2.87 -6.69
N LYS A 39 2.88 -3.09 -6.37
CA LYS A 39 1.98 -2.03 -5.91
C LYS A 39 2.51 -1.36 -4.64
N LEU A 40 2.99 -2.15 -3.70
CA LEU A 40 3.53 -1.62 -2.46
C LEU A 40 4.69 -0.65 -2.72
N ARG A 41 5.60 -1.01 -3.63
CA ARG A 41 6.69 -0.11 -4.02
C ARG A 41 6.17 1.17 -4.64
N GLU A 42 5.23 1.06 -5.58
CA GLU A 42 4.65 2.23 -6.25
C GLU A 42 3.99 3.17 -5.25
N GLU A 43 3.16 2.64 -4.35
CA GLU A 43 2.46 3.46 -3.38
C GLU A 43 3.41 4.10 -2.36
N CYS A 44 4.47 3.40 -1.96
CA CYS A 44 5.49 3.97 -1.09
C CYS A 44 6.20 5.14 -1.78
N GLU A 45 6.51 5.02 -3.06
CA GLU A 45 7.12 6.11 -3.83
C GLU A 45 6.19 7.31 -3.94
N GLU A 46 4.88 7.07 -4.09
CA GLU A 46 3.88 8.14 -4.12
C GLU A 46 3.81 8.89 -2.78
N VAL A 47 3.94 8.19 -1.66
CA VAL A 47 3.98 8.83 -0.33
C VAL A 47 5.18 9.76 -0.24
N ILE A 48 6.34 9.31 -0.70
CA ILE A 48 7.57 10.11 -0.67
C ILE A 48 7.43 11.33 -1.58
N ALA A 49 6.91 11.14 -2.79
CA ALA A 49 6.69 12.22 -3.75
C ALA A 49 5.71 13.26 -3.20
N ALA A 50 4.64 12.82 -2.54
CA ALA A 50 3.63 13.69 -1.94
C ALA A 50 4.20 14.52 -0.78
N GLY A 51 5.34 14.10 -0.21
CA GLY A 51 6.00 14.85 0.86
C GLY A 51 6.65 16.15 0.41
N ASP A 52 6.89 16.30 -0.90
CA ASP A 52 7.63 17.43 -1.45
C ASP A 52 6.70 18.55 -1.95
N GLY A 53 6.03 19.23 -1.01
CA GLY A 53 5.24 20.41 -1.35
C GLY A 53 3.74 20.18 -1.53
N ASP A 54 3.26 18.96 -1.36
CA ASP A 54 1.84 18.65 -1.41
C ASP A 54 1.18 18.91 -0.04
N SER A 55 -0.16 18.91 -0.03
CA SER A 55 -0.92 19.11 1.19
C SER A 55 -0.83 17.90 2.12
N ALA A 56 -1.09 18.13 3.41
CA ALA A 56 -1.16 17.06 4.40
C ALA A 56 -2.26 16.04 4.05
N GLU A 57 -3.36 16.53 3.48
CA GLU A 57 -4.47 15.66 3.06
C GLU A 57 -4.06 14.73 1.92
N HIS A 58 -3.28 15.22 0.98
CA HIS A 58 -2.78 14.40 -0.12
C HIS A 58 -1.85 13.30 0.40
N ARG A 59 -0.95 13.66 1.31
CA ARG A 59 -0.05 12.66 1.93
C ARG A 59 -0.86 11.60 2.67
N LEU A 60 -1.92 12.02 3.37
CA LEU A 60 -2.78 11.09 4.09
C LEU A 60 -3.45 10.10 3.13
N GLU A 61 -3.94 10.58 1.97
CA GLU A 61 -4.52 9.71 0.95
C GLU A 61 -3.51 8.68 0.46
N GLU A 62 -2.28 9.11 0.20
CA GLU A 62 -1.22 8.20 -0.26
C GLU A 62 -0.84 7.18 0.82
N LEU A 63 -0.83 7.58 2.09
CA LEU A 63 -0.63 6.65 3.19
C LEU A 63 -1.76 5.62 3.26
N GLY A 64 -2.99 6.05 2.99
CA GLY A 64 -4.14 5.15 2.91
C GLY A 64 -3.99 4.12 1.80
N ASP A 65 -3.43 4.53 0.66
CA ASP A 65 -3.18 3.62 -0.46
C ASP A 65 -2.13 2.57 -0.08
N VAL A 66 -1.07 2.96 0.63
CA VAL A 66 -0.08 2.00 1.15
C VAL A 66 -0.74 1.03 2.12
N LEU A 67 -1.56 1.53 3.03
CA LEU A 67 -2.26 0.69 3.99
C LEU A 67 -3.13 -0.35 3.29
N GLU A 68 -3.85 0.04 2.24
CA GLU A 68 -4.73 -0.87 1.50
C GLU A 68 -3.95 -2.04 0.91
N VAL A 69 -2.77 -1.78 0.34
CA VAL A 69 -1.91 -2.83 -0.21
C VAL A 69 -1.36 -3.72 0.91
N MET A 70 -0.96 -3.12 2.03
CA MET A 70 -0.49 -3.86 3.21
C MET A 70 -1.56 -4.83 3.72
N LEU A 71 -2.81 -4.37 3.77
CA LEU A 71 -3.94 -5.20 4.20
C LEU A 71 -4.15 -6.37 3.23
N ALA A 72 -4.04 -6.13 1.93
CA ALA A 72 -4.18 -7.19 0.94
C ALA A 72 -3.09 -8.25 1.11
N LEU A 73 -1.84 -7.82 1.36
CA LEU A 73 -0.73 -8.75 1.64
C LEU A 73 -0.96 -9.54 2.93
N ALA A 74 -1.38 -8.86 3.99
CA ALA A 74 -1.64 -9.52 5.27
C ALA A 74 -2.73 -10.58 5.15
N LYS A 75 -3.75 -10.30 4.35
CA LYS A 75 -4.88 -11.21 4.13
C LYS A 75 -4.48 -12.55 3.55
N ILE A 76 -3.40 -12.58 2.76
CA ILE A 76 -2.88 -13.83 2.19
C ILE A 76 -2.54 -14.81 3.31
N ASP A 77 -2.02 -14.31 4.43
CA ASP A 77 -1.67 -15.10 5.59
C ASP A 77 -2.74 -15.07 6.68
N HIS A 78 -3.96 -14.64 6.32
CA HIS A 78 -5.13 -14.59 7.21
C HIS A 78 -5.00 -13.57 8.34
N PHE A 79 -4.21 -12.52 8.14
CA PHE A 79 -4.08 -11.40 9.07
C PHE A 79 -4.88 -10.19 8.62
N GLY A 80 -5.24 -9.33 9.56
CA GLY A 80 -5.94 -8.09 9.29
C GLY A 80 -5.22 -6.90 9.89
N LEU A 81 -5.88 -5.74 9.87
CA LEU A 81 -5.34 -4.49 10.40
C LEU A 81 -4.91 -4.60 11.86
N ASP A 82 -5.73 -5.25 12.68
CA ASP A 82 -5.45 -5.41 14.12
C ASP A 82 -4.14 -6.15 14.34
N ASP A 83 -3.84 -7.14 13.51
CA ASP A 83 -2.61 -7.91 13.61
C ASP A 83 -1.40 -7.06 13.27
N ILE A 84 -1.49 -6.26 12.22
CA ILE A 84 -0.41 -5.35 11.81
C ILE A 84 -0.18 -4.32 12.92
N ALA A 85 -1.25 -3.72 13.44
CA ALA A 85 -1.17 -2.72 14.50
C ALA A 85 -0.55 -3.30 15.76
N PHE A 86 -0.93 -4.53 16.11
CA PHE A 86 -0.38 -5.22 17.27
C PHE A 86 1.13 -5.46 17.12
N ALA A 87 1.55 -5.93 15.95
CA ALA A 87 2.97 -6.16 15.66
C ALA A 87 3.78 -4.86 15.80
N ALA A 88 3.24 -3.75 15.26
CA ALA A 88 3.89 -2.44 15.38
C ALA A 88 3.96 -2.00 16.85
N GLU A 89 2.90 -2.20 17.61
CA GLU A 89 2.86 -1.84 19.03
C GLU A 89 3.88 -2.62 19.84
N GLN A 90 4.03 -3.91 19.57
CA GLN A 90 5.01 -4.75 20.29
C GLN A 90 6.43 -4.25 20.06
N LYS A 91 6.78 -3.87 18.85
CA LYS A 91 8.10 -3.28 18.56
C LYS A 91 8.27 -1.92 19.23
N ARG A 92 7.22 -1.12 19.24
CA ARG A 92 7.27 0.20 19.89
C ARG A 92 7.54 0.09 21.38
N LYS A 93 6.98 -0.91 22.04
CA LYS A 93 7.22 -1.16 23.46
C LYS A 93 8.65 -1.57 23.74
N LYS A 94 9.25 -2.35 22.85
CA LYS A 94 10.63 -2.83 23.03
C LYS A 94 11.68 -1.83 22.60
N ARG A 95 11.47 -1.12 21.49
CA ARG A 95 12.47 -0.28 20.84
C ARG A 95 12.11 1.19 20.76
N GLY A 96 10.87 1.55 21.12
CA GLY A 96 10.36 2.90 20.98
C GLY A 96 9.84 3.18 19.57
N GLY A 97 9.31 4.35 19.39
CA GLY A 97 8.93 4.86 18.09
C GLY A 97 10.03 5.75 17.53
N PHE A 98 9.64 6.74 16.74
CA PHE A 98 10.61 7.63 16.08
C PHE A 98 10.51 9.09 16.55
N ASP A 99 9.71 9.36 17.57
CA ASP A 99 9.41 10.73 18.00
C ASP A 99 10.63 11.51 18.47
N LYS A 100 11.66 10.82 18.98
CA LYS A 100 12.87 11.48 19.47
C LYS A 100 13.84 11.87 18.35
N ARG A 101 13.60 11.46 17.12
CA ARG A 101 14.38 11.83 15.93
C ARG A 101 15.85 11.43 16.04
N ILE A 102 16.15 10.28 16.69
CA ILE A 102 17.52 9.86 16.94
C ILE A 102 18.14 9.29 15.68
N TYR A 103 19.31 9.84 15.32
CA TYR A 103 20.09 9.36 14.19
C TYR A 103 21.38 8.74 14.74
N LEU A 104 21.53 7.42 14.61
CA LEU A 104 22.69 6.71 15.14
C LEU A 104 23.89 6.94 14.23
N ILE A 105 25.00 7.41 14.78
CA ILE A 105 26.21 7.71 14.01
C ILE A 105 27.25 6.61 14.23
N GLU A 106 27.47 6.22 15.47
CA GLU A 106 28.44 5.18 15.83
C GLU A 106 27.94 4.38 17.03
N ASP A 107 28.41 3.16 17.17
CA ASP A 107 28.23 2.40 18.42
C ASP A 107 29.58 1.69 18.82
#